data_e4aa96559b2abc5bc70aa2630a6384de
#
_entry.id   e4aa96559b2abc5bc70aa2630a6384de
#
_cell.length_a   1.000
_cell.length_b   1.000
_cell.length_c   1.000
_cell.angle_alpha   90.00
_cell.angle_beta   90.00
_cell.angle_gamma   90.00
#
_symmetry.space_group_name_H-M   'P 1'
#
loop_
_entity.id
_entity.type
_entity.pdbx_description
1 polymer ?
#
loop_
_entity_poly.entity_id
_entity_poly.type
_entity_poly.pdbx_seq_one_letter_code
_entity_poly.pdbx_strand_id
1 'polypeptide(L)'
;MMILNEELYVKNLLLGKNKDIKSIIKKIGYITRYNLHILKKDEKKNYNSTILWMTKHQDNFDESCYSNIVSAYIKKAKKRDFKYIDNITITKNELDKIKSLNNIREEKIMFVLLCMAKYQSVFMGFTDGLVKYTITDLCKYARISVPADKREYILHDILLKGFISCPKKNDTKCLRVNFIEKDGEPELILNEIDCQELAYVYLRWKNGSGFKRCRKCGRLMSSRNKKDLCPYCEQLVQDNNHIWCIDCGEEVEINEFDSKTCRCAECQNKIDIDLNRIASRERMRRYRNKE
;
A
#
# COMPACT_ATOMS: atom_id res chain seq x y z
N MET A 1 -7.06 -1.36 -0.42
CA MET A 1 -5.81 -1.09 -1.15
C MET A 1 -4.85 -2.23 -0.88
N MET A 2 -4.20 -2.75 -1.90
CA MET A 2 -3.11 -3.72 -1.78
C MET A 2 -1.82 -2.93 -1.57
N ILE A 3 -1.11 -3.23 -0.50
CA ILE A 3 0.17 -2.61 -0.13
C ILE A 3 1.17 -3.76 -0.07
N LEU A 4 2.04 -3.87 -1.08
CA LEU A 4 3.03 -4.93 -1.15
C LEU A 4 4.20 -4.66 -0.21
N ASN A 5 4.58 -3.38 -0.08
CA ASN A 5 5.65 -2.93 0.80
C ASN A 5 5.09 -1.93 1.81
N GLU A 6 4.81 -2.39 3.05
CA GLU A 6 4.26 -1.54 4.11
C GLU A 6 5.23 -0.43 4.52
N GLU A 7 6.54 -0.68 4.46
CA GLU A 7 7.56 0.33 4.80
C GLU A 7 7.55 1.49 3.79
N LEU A 8 7.64 1.16 2.50
CA LEU A 8 7.58 2.16 1.43
C LEU A 8 6.26 2.94 1.47
N TYR A 9 5.15 2.23 1.78
CA TYR A 9 3.86 2.87 1.94
C TYR A 9 3.88 3.94 3.04
N VAL A 10 4.46 3.63 4.23
CA VAL A 10 4.52 4.58 5.34
C VAL A 10 5.47 5.74 5.03
N LYS A 11 6.62 5.49 4.42
CA LYS A 11 7.51 6.56 3.95
C LYS A 11 6.76 7.54 3.03
N ASN A 12 6.01 7.03 2.07
CA ASN A 12 5.18 7.86 1.19
C ASN A 12 4.04 8.56 1.93
N LEU A 13 3.46 7.94 2.96
CA LEU A 13 2.44 8.56 3.80
C LEU A 13 3.01 9.74 4.59
N LEU A 14 4.19 9.59 5.19
CA LEU A 14 4.89 10.64 5.94
C LEU A 14 5.31 11.80 5.04
N LEU A 15 5.63 11.53 3.79
CA LEU A 15 5.92 12.54 2.75
C LEU A 15 4.66 13.20 2.17
N GLY A 16 3.47 12.97 2.73
CA GLY A 16 2.21 13.50 2.21
C GLY A 16 1.80 12.95 0.85
N LYS A 17 2.52 11.93 0.33
CA LYS A 17 2.31 11.38 -1.02
C LYS A 17 1.15 10.38 -1.12
N ASN A 18 0.67 9.82 0.00
CA ASN A 18 -0.38 8.80 0.03
C ASN A 18 -1.67 9.33 0.66
N LYS A 19 -2.58 9.81 -0.19
CA LYS A 19 -3.93 10.24 0.25
C LYS A 19 -4.99 9.13 0.12
N ASP A 20 -4.60 7.91 -0.31
CA ASP A 20 -5.54 6.84 -0.70
C ASP A 20 -6.28 6.18 0.47
N ILE A 21 -5.68 6.07 1.64
CA ILE A 21 -6.37 5.57 2.83
C ILE A 21 -7.05 6.75 3.54
N LYS A 22 -8.38 6.83 3.40
CA LYS A 22 -9.19 7.84 4.11
C LYS A 22 -9.24 7.61 5.62
N SER A 23 -9.13 6.36 6.10
CA SER A 23 -9.24 6.04 7.53
C SER A 23 -7.97 6.41 8.29
N ILE A 24 -8.06 7.42 9.13
CA ILE A 24 -7.00 7.85 10.04
C ILE A 24 -6.54 6.71 10.96
N ILE A 25 -7.47 5.88 11.43
CA ILE A 25 -7.18 4.73 12.31
C ILE A 25 -6.24 3.73 11.62
N LYS A 26 -6.45 3.46 10.33
CA LYS A 26 -5.54 2.60 9.56
C LYS A 26 -4.16 3.22 9.43
N LYS A 27 -4.08 4.53 9.19
CA LYS A 27 -2.81 5.27 9.11
C LYS A 27 -2.04 5.19 10.43
N ILE A 28 -2.71 5.39 11.57
CA ILE A 28 -2.12 5.21 12.91
C ILE A 28 -1.46 3.83 13.04
N GLY A 29 -2.15 2.77 12.62
CA GLY A 29 -1.62 1.41 12.69
C GLY A 29 -0.36 1.19 11.85
N TYR A 30 -0.21 1.85 10.72
CA TYR A 30 1.00 1.80 9.91
C TYR A 30 2.13 2.63 10.53
N ILE A 31 1.84 3.86 10.97
CA ILE A 31 2.84 4.76 11.55
C ILE A 31 3.41 4.21 12.86
N THR A 32 2.56 3.69 13.74
CA THR A 32 3.02 3.11 15.02
C THR A 32 3.94 1.91 14.81
N ARG A 33 3.67 1.05 13.81
CA ARG A 33 4.55 -0.05 13.45
C ARG A 33 5.87 0.45 12.86
N TYR A 34 5.82 1.45 11.98
CA TYR A 34 7.01 2.06 11.39
C TYR A 34 7.93 2.66 12.46
N ASN A 35 7.36 3.44 13.37
CA ASN A 35 8.09 4.01 14.50
C ASN A 35 8.77 2.95 15.36
N LEU A 36 8.08 1.82 15.62
CA LEU A 36 8.61 0.74 16.46
C LEU A 36 9.68 -0.09 15.73
N HIS A 37 9.35 -0.60 14.53
CA HIS A 37 10.19 -1.61 13.88
C HIS A 37 11.33 -1.02 13.05
N ILE A 38 11.11 0.12 12.40
CA ILE A 38 12.09 0.76 11.51
C ILE A 38 12.88 1.84 12.27
N LEU A 39 12.17 2.78 12.91
CA LEU A 39 12.83 3.87 13.63
C LEU A 39 13.27 3.48 15.06
N LYS A 40 12.95 2.26 15.52
CA LYS A 40 13.33 1.71 16.83
C LYS A 40 12.95 2.63 18.00
N LYS A 41 11.85 3.37 17.90
CA LYS A 41 11.34 4.26 18.95
C LYS A 41 10.73 3.44 20.09
N ASP A 42 11.01 3.85 21.33
CA ASP A 42 10.29 3.33 22.50
C ASP A 42 8.80 3.76 22.47
N GLU A 43 7.99 3.23 23.38
CA GLU A 43 6.55 3.49 23.39
C GLU A 43 6.21 4.98 23.52
N LYS A 44 6.93 5.71 24.38
CA LYS A 44 6.69 7.13 24.64
C LYS A 44 7.03 7.98 23.41
N LYS A 45 8.20 7.72 22.79
CA LYS A 45 8.62 8.40 21.55
C LYS A 45 7.71 8.04 20.39
N ASN A 46 7.26 6.78 20.30
CA ASN A 46 6.32 6.34 19.28
C ASN A 46 4.97 7.06 19.43
N TYR A 47 4.45 7.14 20.66
CA TYR A 47 3.22 7.87 20.96
C TYR A 47 3.34 9.33 20.53
N ASN A 48 4.33 10.05 21.04
CA ASN A 48 4.53 11.47 20.74
C ASN A 48 4.67 11.73 19.24
N SER A 49 5.46 10.92 18.52
CA SER A 49 5.63 11.06 17.06
C SER A 49 4.34 10.81 16.30
N THR A 50 3.52 9.85 16.75
CA THR A 50 2.24 9.56 16.10
C THR A 50 1.23 10.67 16.33
N ILE A 51 1.14 11.19 17.56
CA ILE A 51 0.29 12.34 17.90
C ILE A 51 0.71 13.57 17.09
N LEU A 52 2.00 13.88 17.07
CA LEU A 52 2.54 15.01 16.31
C LEU A 52 2.18 14.91 14.81
N TRP A 53 2.32 13.72 14.22
CA TRP A 53 1.91 13.52 12.85
C TRP A 53 0.41 13.75 12.65
N MET A 54 -0.43 13.27 13.56
CA MET A 54 -1.88 13.47 13.51
C MET A 54 -2.27 14.93 13.62
N THR A 55 -1.69 15.67 14.57
CA THR A 55 -1.93 17.11 14.77
C THR A 55 -1.69 17.90 13.48
N LYS A 56 -0.69 17.49 12.67
CA LYS A 56 -0.32 18.19 11.45
C LYS A 56 -1.11 17.78 10.22
N HIS A 57 -1.70 16.58 10.21
CA HIS A 57 -2.35 16.02 9.03
C HIS A 57 -3.86 15.79 9.19
N GLN A 58 -4.42 16.26 10.31
CA GLN A 58 -5.86 16.16 10.56
C GLN A 58 -6.41 17.48 11.07
N ASP A 59 -7.31 18.05 10.31
CA ASP A 59 -8.05 19.24 10.72
C ASP A 59 -8.84 18.95 12.00
N ASN A 60 -8.85 19.91 12.93
CA ASN A 60 -9.55 19.82 14.21
C ASN A 60 -9.16 18.58 15.04
N PHE A 61 -7.87 18.23 15.05
CA PHE A 61 -7.37 17.12 15.83
C PHE A 61 -7.51 17.38 17.35
N ASP A 62 -8.13 16.41 18.03
CA ASP A 62 -8.22 16.39 19.51
C ASP A 62 -7.51 15.13 20.02
N GLU A 63 -6.40 15.32 20.74
CA GLU A 63 -5.60 14.22 21.29
C GLU A 63 -6.42 13.32 22.23
N SER A 64 -7.35 13.89 23.00
CA SER A 64 -8.17 13.13 23.96
C SER A 64 -8.97 12.03 23.30
N CYS A 65 -9.47 12.28 22.08
CA CYS A 65 -10.23 11.32 21.30
C CYS A 65 -9.39 10.16 20.74
N TYR A 66 -8.08 10.36 20.58
CA TYR A 66 -7.20 9.39 19.89
C TYR A 66 -6.16 8.74 20.80
N SER A 67 -5.92 9.24 22.00
CA SER A 67 -4.90 8.76 22.92
C SER A 67 -4.98 7.26 23.19
N ASN A 68 -6.18 6.76 23.51
CA ASN A 68 -6.43 5.34 23.73
C ASN A 68 -6.23 4.50 22.48
N ILE A 69 -6.60 5.04 21.31
CA ILE A 69 -6.46 4.35 20.02
C ILE A 69 -4.97 4.21 19.69
N VAL A 70 -4.19 5.29 19.80
CA VAL A 70 -2.75 5.28 19.53
C VAL A 70 -2.05 4.29 20.46
N SER A 71 -2.32 4.33 21.77
CA SER A 71 -1.76 3.42 22.77
C SER A 71 -2.10 1.95 22.47
N ALA A 72 -3.34 1.67 22.06
CA ALA A 72 -3.75 0.32 21.66
C ALA A 72 -3.02 -0.16 20.40
N TYR A 73 -2.79 0.72 19.42
CA TYR A 73 -2.06 0.37 18.21
C TYR A 73 -0.56 0.18 18.45
N ILE A 74 0.06 0.93 19.38
CA ILE A 74 1.45 0.69 19.79
C ILE A 74 1.59 -0.71 20.42
N LYS A 75 0.67 -1.10 21.31
CA LYS A 75 0.66 -2.47 21.87
C LYS A 75 0.47 -3.55 20.79
N LYS A 76 -0.42 -3.32 19.81
CA LYS A 76 -0.62 -4.22 18.66
C LYS A 76 0.61 -4.28 17.75
N ALA A 77 1.32 -3.16 17.57
CA ALA A 77 2.52 -3.09 16.74
C ALA A 77 3.61 -4.05 17.20
N LYS A 78 3.76 -4.30 18.51
CA LYS A 78 4.72 -5.26 19.08
C LYS A 78 4.49 -6.71 18.61
N LYS A 79 3.25 -7.05 18.24
CA LYS A 79 2.84 -8.41 17.85
C LYS A 79 2.79 -8.61 16.34
N ARG A 80 3.10 -7.59 15.55
CA ARG A 80 2.91 -7.62 14.12
C ARG A 80 4.01 -6.87 13.39
N ASP A 81 4.91 -7.61 12.76
CA ASP A 81 5.97 -7.08 11.93
C ASP A 81 5.45 -6.47 10.62
N PHE A 82 6.31 -5.70 9.96
CA PHE A 82 6.07 -5.28 8.59
C PHE A 82 6.00 -6.47 7.65
N LYS A 83 5.09 -6.37 6.69
CA LYS A 83 4.98 -7.35 5.63
C LYS A 83 5.53 -6.77 4.34
N TYR A 84 6.25 -7.61 3.64
CA TYR A 84 6.85 -7.32 2.36
C TYR A 84 6.52 -8.43 1.38
N ILE A 85 6.03 -8.05 0.21
CA ILE A 85 5.80 -8.91 -0.93
C ILE A 85 6.53 -8.27 -2.10
N ASP A 86 7.46 -8.97 -2.71
CA ASP A 86 8.24 -8.44 -3.84
C ASP A 86 7.34 -8.09 -5.02
N ASN A 87 6.48 -9.03 -5.38
CA ASN A 87 5.58 -8.89 -6.51
C ASN A 87 4.43 -9.89 -6.42
N ILE A 88 3.42 -9.67 -7.28
CA ILE A 88 2.35 -10.63 -7.53
C ILE A 88 2.54 -11.16 -8.94
N THR A 89 2.75 -12.47 -9.06
CA THR A 89 2.93 -13.14 -10.34
C THR A 89 1.60 -13.67 -10.85
N ILE A 90 1.28 -13.38 -12.11
CA ILE A 90 0.11 -13.89 -12.83
C ILE A 90 0.59 -14.74 -13.98
N THR A 91 0.06 -15.94 -14.10
CA THR A 91 0.46 -16.90 -15.16
C THR A 91 -0.29 -16.65 -16.45
N LYS A 92 0.27 -17.18 -17.55
CA LYS A 92 -0.38 -17.14 -18.86
C LYS A 92 -1.75 -17.82 -18.85
N ASN A 93 -1.84 -19.02 -18.26
CA ASN A 93 -3.09 -19.77 -18.17
C ASN A 93 -4.18 -19.01 -17.39
N GLU A 94 -3.80 -18.33 -16.29
CA GLU A 94 -4.73 -17.51 -15.52
C GLU A 94 -5.28 -16.34 -16.35
N LEU A 95 -4.43 -15.71 -17.17
CA LEU A 95 -4.83 -14.62 -18.04
C LEU A 95 -5.71 -15.10 -19.20
N ASP A 96 -5.36 -16.23 -19.83
CA ASP A 96 -6.15 -16.83 -20.89
C ASP A 96 -7.54 -17.26 -20.38
N LYS A 97 -7.58 -17.79 -19.14
CA LYS A 97 -8.84 -18.12 -18.46
C LYS A 97 -9.71 -16.87 -18.27
N ILE A 98 -9.13 -15.76 -17.78
CA ILE A 98 -9.86 -14.50 -17.64
C ILE A 98 -10.35 -13.98 -18.98
N LYS A 99 -9.51 -14.02 -20.03
CA LYS A 99 -9.85 -13.58 -21.37
C LYS A 99 -11.02 -14.37 -21.97
N SER A 100 -11.19 -15.64 -21.61
CA SER A 100 -12.30 -16.49 -22.06
C SER A 100 -13.70 -16.03 -21.58
N LEU A 101 -13.79 -15.10 -20.63
CA LEU A 101 -15.06 -14.46 -20.23
C LEU A 101 -15.68 -13.64 -21.38
N ASN A 102 -14.91 -13.16 -22.33
CA ASN A 102 -15.33 -12.38 -23.49
C ASN A 102 -16.18 -11.15 -23.16
N ASN A 103 -16.06 -10.64 -21.92
CA ASN A 103 -16.71 -9.44 -21.43
C ASN A 103 -15.70 -8.59 -20.65
N ILE A 104 -15.34 -7.46 -21.19
CA ILE A 104 -14.29 -6.60 -20.63
C ILE A 104 -14.55 -6.13 -19.19
N ARG A 105 -15.80 -6.01 -18.76
CA ARG A 105 -16.15 -5.64 -17.38
C ARG A 105 -15.89 -6.81 -16.44
N GLU A 106 -16.34 -7.99 -16.81
CA GLU A 106 -16.11 -9.23 -16.06
C GLU A 106 -14.62 -9.57 -16.00
N GLU A 107 -13.91 -9.48 -17.12
CA GLU A 107 -12.46 -9.71 -17.21
C GLU A 107 -11.68 -8.81 -16.24
N LYS A 108 -12.00 -7.51 -16.22
CA LYS A 108 -11.34 -6.57 -15.29
C LYS A 108 -11.63 -6.88 -13.82
N ILE A 109 -12.86 -7.24 -13.48
CA ILE A 109 -13.21 -7.66 -12.12
C ILE A 109 -12.48 -8.94 -11.75
N MET A 110 -12.47 -9.91 -12.66
CA MET A 110 -11.83 -11.20 -12.41
C MET A 110 -10.32 -11.06 -12.24
N PHE A 111 -9.67 -10.21 -13.04
CA PHE A 111 -8.25 -9.90 -12.87
C PHE A 111 -7.95 -9.26 -11.51
N VAL A 112 -8.79 -8.31 -11.07
CA VAL A 112 -8.66 -7.70 -9.74
C VAL A 112 -8.85 -8.75 -8.63
N LEU A 113 -9.86 -9.61 -8.74
CA LEU A 113 -10.10 -10.69 -7.78
C LEU A 113 -8.92 -11.66 -7.70
N LEU A 114 -8.35 -12.05 -8.83
CA LEU A 114 -7.16 -12.91 -8.89
C LEU A 114 -5.97 -12.26 -8.18
N CYS A 115 -5.67 -10.98 -8.48
CA CYS A 115 -4.59 -10.25 -7.82
C CYS A 115 -4.84 -10.13 -6.30
N MET A 116 -6.08 -9.86 -5.89
CA MET A 116 -6.45 -9.81 -4.46
C MET A 116 -6.31 -11.16 -3.78
N ALA A 117 -6.68 -12.26 -4.45
CA ALA A 117 -6.53 -13.61 -3.91
C ALA A 117 -5.07 -13.95 -3.65
N LYS A 118 -4.20 -13.73 -4.64
CA LYS A 118 -2.76 -13.94 -4.50
C LYS A 118 -2.14 -13.04 -3.42
N TYR A 119 -2.51 -11.77 -3.37
CA TYR A 119 -2.08 -10.86 -2.31
C TYR A 119 -2.54 -11.33 -0.92
N GLN A 120 -3.80 -11.69 -0.76
CA GLN A 120 -4.34 -12.09 0.54
C GLN A 120 -3.83 -13.45 1.00
N SER A 121 -3.48 -14.35 0.09
CA SER A 121 -2.85 -15.63 0.45
C SER A 121 -1.52 -15.42 1.17
N VAL A 122 -0.67 -14.51 0.68
CA VAL A 122 0.61 -14.19 1.31
C VAL A 122 0.43 -13.33 2.55
N PHE A 123 -0.43 -12.29 2.47
CA PHE A 123 -0.56 -11.27 3.50
C PHE A 123 -1.37 -11.72 4.72
N MET A 124 -2.44 -12.49 4.49
CA MET A 124 -3.38 -12.94 5.52
C MET A 124 -3.32 -14.44 5.79
N GLY A 125 -2.51 -15.18 5.04
CA GLY A 125 -2.47 -16.64 5.11
C GLY A 125 -3.76 -17.31 4.59
N PHE A 126 -4.53 -16.63 3.74
CA PHE A 126 -5.69 -17.23 3.10
C PHE A 126 -5.23 -18.29 2.10
N THR A 127 -5.84 -19.47 2.16
CA THR A 127 -5.55 -20.58 1.25
C THR A 127 -6.60 -20.67 0.16
N ASP A 128 -6.30 -21.45 -0.88
CA ASP A 128 -7.27 -21.89 -1.90
C ASP A 128 -8.02 -20.76 -2.63
N GLY A 129 -7.35 -19.64 -2.87
CA GLY A 129 -7.93 -18.55 -3.64
C GLY A 129 -9.01 -17.74 -2.95
N LEU A 130 -9.11 -17.85 -1.62
CA LEU A 130 -10.08 -17.09 -0.85
C LEU A 130 -9.79 -15.58 -0.90
N VAL A 131 -10.81 -14.78 -1.19
CA VAL A 131 -10.75 -13.32 -1.24
C VAL A 131 -11.80 -12.72 -0.32
N LYS A 132 -11.35 -11.87 0.59
CA LYS A 132 -12.23 -10.97 1.34
C LYS A 132 -12.27 -9.62 0.65
N TYR A 133 -13.46 -9.13 0.31
CA TYR A 133 -13.61 -7.95 -0.54
C TYR A 133 -14.82 -7.08 -0.13
N THR A 134 -14.88 -5.87 -0.70
CA THR A 134 -16.11 -5.10 -0.85
C THR A 134 -16.36 -4.87 -2.34
N ILE A 135 -17.62 -4.92 -2.77
CA ILE A 135 -17.96 -4.70 -4.18
C ILE A 135 -17.52 -3.31 -4.66
N THR A 136 -17.55 -2.32 -3.77
CA THR A 136 -17.09 -0.96 -4.05
C THR A 136 -15.60 -0.93 -4.35
N ASP A 137 -14.78 -1.64 -3.58
CA ASP A 137 -13.33 -1.71 -3.82
C ASP A 137 -13.04 -2.45 -5.13
N LEU A 138 -13.73 -3.56 -5.42
CA LEU A 138 -13.57 -4.27 -6.70
C LEU A 138 -13.86 -3.36 -7.89
N CYS A 139 -14.99 -2.66 -7.88
CA CYS A 139 -15.36 -1.74 -8.96
C CYS A 139 -14.35 -0.59 -9.10
N LYS A 140 -13.84 -0.07 -7.96
CA LYS A 140 -12.81 0.96 -7.96
C LYS A 140 -11.52 0.48 -8.62
N TYR A 141 -10.98 -0.68 -8.22
CA TYR A 141 -9.77 -1.25 -8.80
C TYR A 141 -9.95 -1.66 -10.27
N ALA A 142 -11.12 -2.21 -10.61
CA ALA A 142 -11.47 -2.56 -11.98
C ALA A 142 -11.80 -1.34 -12.85
N ARG A 143 -11.84 -0.12 -12.26
CA ARG A 143 -12.26 1.11 -12.96
C ARG A 143 -13.57 0.91 -13.72
N ILE A 144 -14.58 0.40 -13.01
CA ILE A 144 -15.92 0.16 -13.53
C ILE A 144 -16.88 1.14 -12.86
N SER A 145 -17.52 1.96 -13.69
CA SER A 145 -18.60 2.85 -13.25
C SER A 145 -19.94 2.21 -13.62
N VAL A 146 -20.60 1.65 -12.62
CA VAL A 146 -21.96 1.10 -12.74
C VAL A 146 -22.76 1.49 -11.49
N PRO A 147 -24.09 1.68 -11.62
CA PRO A 147 -24.98 1.90 -10.50
C PRO A 147 -24.82 0.79 -9.43
N ALA A 148 -25.11 1.14 -8.17
CA ALA A 148 -24.85 0.24 -7.04
C ALA A 148 -25.63 -1.08 -7.16
N ASP A 149 -26.87 -1.00 -7.59
CA ASP A 149 -27.80 -2.12 -7.82
C ASP A 149 -27.31 -3.10 -8.91
N LYS A 150 -26.55 -2.61 -9.89
CA LYS A 150 -26.03 -3.43 -11.01
C LYS A 150 -24.66 -4.07 -10.76
N ARG A 151 -23.99 -3.72 -9.67
CA ARG A 151 -22.62 -4.24 -9.39
C ARG A 151 -22.63 -5.72 -9.06
N GLU A 152 -23.63 -6.16 -8.31
CA GLU A 152 -23.74 -7.57 -7.87
C GLU A 152 -24.07 -8.51 -9.04
N TYR A 153 -24.80 -8.03 -10.05
CA TYR A 153 -25.09 -8.83 -11.25
C TYR A 153 -23.83 -9.27 -11.98
N ILE A 154 -22.81 -8.40 -12.07
CA ILE A 154 -21.54 -8.76 -12.72
C ILE A 154 -20.84 -9.91 -11.96
N LEU A 155 -20.86 -9.90 -10.63
CA LEU A 155 -20.28 -10.99 -9.84
C LEU A 155 -21.12 -12.27 -9.97
N HIS A 156 -22.44 -12.15 -10.04
CA HIS A 156 -23.34 -13.26 -10.24
C HIS A 156 -23.09 -13.95 -11.60
N ASP A 157 -22.90 -13.17 -12.66
CA ASP A 157 -22.58 -13.72 -14.00
C ASP A 157 -21.24 -14.48 -13.98
N ILE A 158 -20.20 -13.93 -13.32
CA ILE A 158 -18.91 -14.59 -13.16
C ILE A 158 -19.04 -15.88 -12.33
N LEU A 159 -19.92 -15.89 -11.32
CA LEU A 159 -20.21 -17.07 -10.49
C LEU A 159 -20.91 -18.15 -11.29
N LEU A 160 -21.92 -17.80 -12.09
CA LEU A 160 -22.63 -18.76 -12.97
C LEU A 160 -21.71 -19.40 -14.00
N LYS A 161 -20.69 -18.66 -14.45
CA LYS A 161 -19.65 -19.16 -15.34
C LYS A 161 -18.61 -20.05 -14.65
N GLY A 162 -18.67 -20.21 -13.31
CA GLY A 162 -17.80 -21.08 -12.53
C GLY A 162 -16.39 -20.53 -12.25
N PHE A 163 -16.12 -19.25 -12.52
CA PHE A 163 -14.81 -18.64 -12.27
C PHE A 163 -14.57 -18.34 -10.78
N ILE A 164 -15.65 -18.09 -10.06
CA ILE A 164 -15.63 -17.87 -8.61
C ILE A 164 -16.68 -18.78 -7.96
N SER A 165 -16.52 -19.00 -6.65
CA SER A 165 -17.48 -19.71 -5.82
C SER A 165 -17.62 -19.04 -4.45
N CYS A 166 -18.77 -19.26 -3.78
CA CYS A 166 -18.99 -18.80 -2.42
C CYS A 166 -18.61 -19.92 -1.45
N PRO A 167 -17.62 -19.74 -0.58
CA PRO A 167 -17.12 -20.79 0.31
C PRO A 167 -18.12 -21.18 1.41
N LYS A 168 -19.04 -20.27 1.77
CA LYS A 168 -20.14 -20.51 2.73
C LYS A 168 -21.41 -19.84 2.25
N LYS A 169 -22.56 -20.52 2.42
CA LYS A 169 -23.87 -20.04 1.99
C LYS A 169 -24.25 -18.65 2.53
N ASN A 170 -23.68 -18.22 3.67
CA ASN A 170 -24.05 -16.97 4.35
C ASN A 170 -22.92 -15.94 4.42
N ASP A 171 -21.76 -16.18 3.82
CA ASP A 171 -20.64 -15.21 3.85
C ASP A 171 -20.54 -14.47 2.51
N THR A 172 -21.38 -13.45 2.35
CA THR A 172 -21.42 -12.59 1.16
C THR A 172 -20.16 -11.72 1.00
N LYS A 173 -19.24 -11.73 1.98
CA LYS A 173 -18.03 -10.91 1.97
C LYS A 173 -16.78 -11.69 1.53
N CYS A 174 -16.90 -12.99 1.29
CA CYS A 174 -15.82 -13.85 0.84
C CYS A 174 -16.18 -14.55 -0.46
N LEU A 175 -15.26 -14.54 -1.41
CA LEU A 175 -15.33 -15.33 -2.65
C LEU A 175 -14.09 -16.20 -2.74
N ARG A 176 -14.19 -17.28 -3.52
CA ARG A 176 -13.03 -18.10 -3.91
C ARG A 176 -12.84 -17.96 -5.42
N VAL A 177 -11.62 -17.67 -5.83
CA VAL A 177 -11.18 -17.75 -7.23
C VAL A 177 -10.82 -19.20 -7.52
N ASN A 178 -11.47 -19.82 -8.51
CA ASN A 178 -11.42 -21.27 -8.72
C ASN A 178 -10.26 -21.78 -9.59
N PHE A 179 -9.41 -20.88 -10.13
CA PHE A 179 -8.36 -21.23 -11.10
C PHE A 179 -6.98 -20.64 -10.78
N ILE A 180 -6.67 -20.42 -9.52
CA ILE A 180 -5.34 -19.93 -9.12
C ILE A 180 -4.28 -21.00 -9.33
N GLU A 181 -3.23 -20.64 -10.03
CA GLU A 181 -2.03 -21.45 -10.21
C GLU A 181 -0.92 -21.01 -9.26
N LYS A 182 -0.23 -22.00 -8.67
CA LYS A 182 0.92 -21.77 -7.78
C LYS A 182 2.24 -21.75 -8.57
N ASP A 183 2.37 -22.64 -9.55
CA ASP A 183 3.63 -22.97 -10.22
C ASP A 183 3.48 -22.89 -11.76
N GLY A 184 2.81 -21.87 -12.28
CA GLY A 184 2.68 -21.65 -13.70
C GLY A 184 3.75 -20.71 -14.27
N GLU A 185 3.95 -20.73 -15.58
CA GLU A 185 4.84 -19.80 -16.28
C GLU A 185 4.38 -18.35 -16.08
N PRO A 186 5.23 -17.46 -15.54
CA PRO A 186 4.86 -16.07 -15.27
C PRO A 186 4.72 -15.27 -16.56
N GLU A 187 3.57 -14.65 -16.75
CA GLU A 187 3.28 -13.75 -17.87
C GLU A 187 3.30 -12.28 -17.43
N LEU A 188 2.76 -12.00 -16.24
CA LEU A 188 2.80 -10.67 -15.64
C LEU A 188 3.39 -10.72 -14.23
N ILE A 189 4.31 -9.81 -13.96
CA ILE A 189 4.91 -9.59 -12.64
C ILE A 189 4.50 -8.18 -12.20
N LEU A 190 3.63 -8.10 -11.18
CA LEU A 190 3.04 -6.86 -10.70
C LEU A 190 3.79 -6.36 -9.48
N ASN A 191 4.30 -5.14 -9.54
CA ASN A 191 4.91 -4.44 -8.42
C ASN A 191 3.89 -3.55 -7.66
N GLU A 192 4.34 -2.86 -6.62
CA GLU A 192 3.52 -1.95 -5.81
C GLU A 192 2.75 -0.91 -6.66
N ILE A 193 3.41 -0.36 -7.69
CA ILE A 193 2.82 0.68 -8.55
C ILE A 193 1.74 0.07 -9.45
N ASP A 194 1.99 -1.10 -10.00
CA ASP A 194 1.03 -1.82 -10.86
C ASP A 194 -0.22 -2.21 -10.09
N CYS A 195 -0.08 -2.59 -8.81
CA CYS A 195 -1.21 -2.92 -7.94
C CYS A 195 -2.18 -1.75 -7.67
N GLN A 196 -1.77 -0.53 -7.96
CA GLN A 196 -2.64 0.64 -7.86
C GLN A 196 -3.50 0.85 -9.12
N GLU A 197 -3.12 0.25 -10.24
CA GLU A 197 -3.73 0.47 -11.56
C GLU A 197 -4.07 -0.83 -12.29
N LEU A 198 -4.54 -1.84 -11.57
CA LEU A 198 -4.77 -3.19 -12.08
C LEU A 198 -5.59 -3.25 -13.38
N ALA A 199 -6.66 -2.43 -13.48
CA ALA A 199 -7.47 -2.39 -14.68
C ALA A 199 -6.67 -1.95 -15.93
N TYR A 200 -5.74 -1.01 -15.76
CA TYR A 200 -4.89 -0.56 -16.86
C TYR A 200 -3.78 -1.54 -17.17
N VAL A 201 -3.26 -2.23 -16.17
CA VAL A 201 -2.30 -3.32 -16.38
C VAL A 201 -2.92 -4.42 -17.22
N TYR A 202 -4.13 -4.89 -16.86
CA TYR A 202 -4.85 -5.89 -17.62
C TYR A 202 -5.12 -5.45 -19.06
N LEU A 203 -5.65 -4.24 -19.24
CA LEU A 203 -5.96 -3.72 -20.58
C LEU A 203 -4.73 -3.51 -21.44
N ARG A 204 -3.60 -3.11 -20.85
CA ARG A 204 -2.32 -2.99 -21.55
C ARG A 204 -1.83 -4.36 -22.03
N TRP A 205 -1.88 -5.38 -21.18
CA TRP A 205 -1.54 -6.74 -21.55
C TRP A 205 -2.43 -7.24 -22.70
N LYS A 206 -3.75 -7.08 -22.58
CA LYS A 206 -4.73 -7.55 -23.56
C LYS A 206 -4.62 -6.86 -24.91
N ASN A 207 -4.41 -5.54 -24.94
CA ASN A 207 -4.50 -4.71 -26.15
C ASN A 207 -3.13 -4.25 -26.68
N GLY A 208 -2.06 -4.40 -25.92
CA GLY A 208 -0.68 -4.01 -26.27
C GLY A 208 -0.41 -2.51 -26.33
N SER A 209 -1.41 -1.65 -26.45
CA SER A 209 -1.26 -0.22 -26.68
C SER A 209 -2.31 0.62 -25.95
N GLY A 210 -2.21 1.96 -26.04
CA GLY A 210 -3.19 2.88 -25.45
C GLY A 210 -2.89 3.30 -24.00
N PHE A 211 -1.71 2.93 -23.47
CA PHE A 211 -1.30 3.26 -22.10
C PHE A 211 0.14 3.77 -22.06
N LYS A 212 0.40 4.76 -21.17
CA LYS A 212 1.72 5.27 -20.87
C LYS A 212 1.96 5.33 -19.36
N ARG A 213 3.23 5.45 -18.94
CA ARG A 213 3.57 5.60 -17.53
C ARG A 213 3.73 7.07 -17.16
N CYS A 214 3.27 7.43 -15.97
CA CYS A 214 3.53 8.74 -15.38
C CYS A 214 5.04 8.94 -15.20
N ARG A 215 5.59 10.05 -15.71
CA ARG A 215 7.02 10.37 -15.64
C ARG A 215 7.54 10.46 -14.20
N LYS A 216 6.69 10.88 -13.22
CA LYS A 216 7.11 11.08 -11.83
C LYS A 216 6.99 9.82 -10.96
N CYS A 217 5.89 9.07 -11.07
CA CYS A 217 5.62 7.93 -10.16
C CYS A 217 5.54 6.57 -10.87
N GLY A 218 5.69 6.49 -12.19
CA GLY A 218 5.61 5.25 -12.97
C GLY A 218 4.21 4.63 -13.08
N ARG A 219 3.18 5.18 -12.46
CA ARG A 219 1.80 4.68 -12.49
C ARG A 219 1.26 4.66 -13.93
N LEU A 220 0.60 3.59 -14.32
CA LEU A 220 -0.05 3.48 -15.63
C LEU A 220 -1.23 4.45 -15.75
N MET A 221 -1.34 5.09 -16.90
CA MET A 221 -2.39 6.01 -17.26
C MET A 221 -2.76 5.86 -18.74
N SER A 222 -3.97 6.24 -19.11
CA SER A 222 -4.40 6.22 -20.52
C SER A 222 -3.55 7.18 -21.35
N SER A 223 -3.12 6.75 -22.55
CA SER A 223 -2.41 7.60 -23.51
C SER A 223 -3.27 8.76 -24.05
N ARG A 224 -4.60 8.69 -23.89
CA ARG A 224 -5.51 9.79 -24.20
C ARG A 224 -5.27 11.00 -23.30
N ASN A 225 -4.72 10.81 -22.11
CA ASN A 225 -4.26 11.92 -21.28
C ASN A 225 -3.02 12.52 -21.92
N LYS A 226 -3.11 13.75 -22.42
CA LYS A 226 -2.00 14.47 -23.07
C LYS A 226 -0.87 14.84 -22.10
N LYS A 227 -1.14 14.86 -20.78
CA LYS A 227 -0.17 15.22 -19.75
C LYS A 227 0.76 14.05 -19.43
N ASP A 228 2.02 14.35 -19.13
CA ASP A 228 3.03 13.33 -18.75
C ASP A 228 2.96 12.91 -17.27
N LEU A 229 2.21 13.64 -16.48
CA LEU A 229 1.95 13.34 -15.09
C LEU A 229 0.53 12.76 -14.91
N CYS A 230 0.39 11.80 -14.00
CA CYS A 230 -0.93 11.36 -13.57
C CYS A 230 -1.59 12.46 -12.72
N PRO A 231 -2.93 12.50 -12.61
CA PRO A 231 -3.64 13.53 -11.85
C PRO A 231 -3.14 13.69 -10.41
N TYR A 232 -2.73 12.58 -9.79
CA TYR A 232 -2.16 12.57 -8.46
C TYR A 232 -0.81 13.30 -8.38
N CYS A 233 0.12 13.00 -9.30
CA CYS A 233 1.41 13.69 -9.33
C CYS A 233 1.29 15.15 -9.76
N GLU A 234 0.30 15.47 -10.57
CA GLU A 234 0.00 16.84 -10.97
C GLU A 234 -0.48 17.66 -9.76
N GLN A 235 -1.39 17.11 -8.97
CA GLN A 235 -1.84 17.74 -7.73
C GLN A 235 -0.70 17.93 -6.73
N LEU A 236 0.21 16.94 -6.58
CA LEU A 236 1.39 17.06 -5.70
C LEU A 236 2.38 18.14 -6.17
N VAL A 237 2.41 18.49 -7.44
CA VAL A 237 3.25 19.59 -7.95
C VAL A 237 2.60 20.94 -7.61
N GLN A 238 1.27 20.97 -7.52
CA GLN A 238 0.52 22.18 -7.16
C GLN A 238 0.46 22.41 -5.64
N ASP A 239 0.45 21.34 -4.83
CA ASP A 239 0.19 21.37 -3.38
C ASP A 239 1.44 21.56 -2.50
N ASN A 240 2.54 22.14 -3.00
CA ASN A 240 3.69 22.59 -2.22
C ASN A 240 4.92 21.70 -2.03
N ASN A 241 6.05 22.40 -1.98
CA ASN A 241 7.42 21.91 -1.75
C ASN A 241 7.75 21.65 -0.26
N HIS A 242 6.80 21.73 0.66
CA HIS A 242 7.05 21.61 2.09
C HIS A 242 6.68 20.23 2.65
N ILE A 243 7.54 19.67 3.48
CA ILE A 243 7.42 18.35 4.12
C ILE A 243 7.67 18.51 5.62
N TRP A 244 7.02 17.65 6.42
CA TRP A 244 7.16 17.67 7.88
C TRP A 244 8.19 16.64 8.36
N CYS A 245 9.13 17.07 9.19
CA CYS A 245 10.06 16.15 9.85
C CYS A 245 9.33 15.26 10.86
N ILE A 246 9.61 13.94 10.81
CA ILE A 246 8.95 12.97 11.72
C ILE A 246 9.40 13.09 13.17
N ASP A 247 10.56 13.69 13.44
CA ASP A 247 11.11 13.80 14.79
C ASP A 247 10.80 15.14 15.47
N CYS A 248 11.05 16.28 14.80
CA CYS A 248 10.75 17.60 15.38
C CYS A 248 9.39 18.15 14.94
N GLY A 249 8.82 17.61 13.86
CA GLY A 249 7.56 18.06 13.31
C GLY A 249 7.63 19.43 12.64
N GLU A 250 8.79 19.97 12.38
CA GLU A 250 8.95 21.21 11.65
C GLU A 250 8.74 21.02 10.17
N GLU A 251 8.21 22.04 9.52
CA GLU A 251 8.07 22.12 8.08
C GLU A 251 9.40 22.52 7.47
N VAL A 252 9.88 21.72 6.53
CA VAL A 252 11.16 21.96 5.85
C VAL A 252 10.97 21.85 4.34
N GLU A 253 11.83 22.52 3.59
CA GLU A 253 11.85 22.37 2.15
C GLU A 253 12.26 20.96 1.74
N ILE A 254 11.74 20.50 0.60
CA ILE A 254 11.99 19.13 0.10
C ILE A 254 13.47 18.82 -0.10
N ASN A 255 14.28 19.86 -0.35
CA ASN A 255 15.72 19.76 -0.57
C ASN A 255 16.51 19.52 0.73
N GLU A 256 15.94 19.89 1.88
CA GLU A 256 16.53 19.75 3.21
C GLU A 256 16.04 18.50 3.94
N PHE A 257 15.33 17.64 3.24
CA PHE A 257 14.65 16.49 3.80
C PHE A 257 15.21 15.18 3.25
N ASP A 258 15.67 14.33 4.16
CA ASP A 258 16.07 12.97 3.78
C ASP A 258 14.83 12.08 3.57
N SER A 259 14.55 11.76 2.33
CA SER A 259 13.43 10.90 1.93
C SER A 259 13.53 9.45 2.41
N LYS A 260 14.73 8.99 2.81
CA LYS A 260 14.96 7.63 3.33
C LYS A 260 14.54 7.54 4.80
N THR A 261 14.91 8.54 5.58
CA THR A 261 14.66 8.57 7.02
C THR A 261 13.42 9.37 7.41
N CYS A 262 12.86 10.16 6.50
CA CYS A 262 11.76 11.10 6.73
C CYS A 262 12.08 12.16 7.79
N ARG A 263 13.35 12.65 7.82
CA ARG A 263 13.87 13.62 8.77
C ARG A 263 14.41 14.86 8.07
N CYS A 264 14.36 15.99 8.78
CA CYS A 264 15.13 17.16 8.37
C CYS A 264 16.63 16.93 8.62
N ALA A 265 17.47 17.71 7.95
CA ALA A 265 18.92 17.61 8.07
C ALA A 265 19.41 17.72 9.53
N GLU A 266 18.81 18.58 10.32
CA GLU A 266 19.18 18.79 11.72
C GLU A 266 18.89 17.55 12.60
N CYS A 267 17.68 16.96 12.45
CA CYS A 267 17.33 15.74 13.19
C CYS A 267 18.17 14.54 12.72
N GLN A 268 18.48 14.44 11.43
CA GLN A 268 19.36 13.39 10.93
C GLN A 268 20.78 13.53 11.50
N ASN A 269 21.36 14.75 11.50
CA ASN A 269 22.67 15.01 12.06
C ASN A 269 22.77 14.66 13.57
N LYS A 270 21.72 14.96 14.37
CA LYS A 270 21.69 14.57 15.78
C LYS A 270 21.81 13.07 15.95
N ILE A 271 21.10 12.29 15.13
CA ILE A 271 21.14 10.84 15.18
C ILE A 271 22.48 10.29 14.72
N ASP A 272 23.05 10.84 13.65
CA ASP A 272 24.34 10.42 13.13
C ASP A 272 25.45 10.66 14.16
N ILE A 273 25.40 11.79 14.89
CA ILE A 273 26.31 12.07 16.01
C ILE A 273 26.17 11.03 17.13
N ASP A 274 24.96 10.69 17.51
CA ASP A 274 24.71 9.69 18.56
C ASP A 274 25.15 8.30 18.13
N LEU A 275 24.90 7.89 16.89
CA LEU A 275 25.38 6.62 16.33
C LEU A 275 26.92 6.55 16.30
N ASN A 276 27.58 7.65 15.92
CA ASN A 276 29.04 7.74 15.93
C ASN A 276 29.62 7.65 17.34
N ARG A 277 28.96 8.26 18.35
CA ARG A 277 29.36 8.14 19.76
C ARG A 277 29.22 6.70 20.27
N ILE A 278 28.12 6.00 19.92
CA ILE A 278 27.91 4.60 20.27
C ILE A 278 28.98 3.72 19.63
N ALA A 279 29.22 3.87 18.33
CA ALA A 279 30.23 3.11 17.60
C ALA A 279 31.65 3.36 18.15
N SER A 280 31.96 4.56 18.59
CA SER A 280 33.24 4.90 19.24
C SER A 280 33.37 4.23 20.61
N ARG A 281 32.32 4.24 21.43
CA ARG A 281 32.31 3.54 22.73
C ARG A 281 32.47 2.02 22.57
N GLU A 282 31.83 1.42 21.56
CA GLU A 282 31.97 0.00 21.27
C GLU A 282 33.37 -0.36 20.78
N ARG A 283 33.98 0.49 19.95
CA ARG A 283 35.39 0.32 19.55
C ARG A 283 36.31 0.35 20.75
N MET A 284 36.17 1.32 21.64
CA MET A 284 36.97 1.42 22.88
C MET A 284 36.75 0.22 23.83
N ARG A 285 35.52 -0.30 23.94
CA ARG A 285 35.24 -1.53 24.68
C ARG A 285 35.97 -2.74 24.10
N ARG A 286 35.99 -2.89 22.78
CA ARG A 286 36.70 -3.99 22.09
C ARG A 286 38.22 -3.90 22.27
N TYR A 287 38.78 -2.69 22.31
CA TYR A 287 40.19 -2.48 22.63
C TYR A 287 40.52 -2.89 24.06
N ARG A 288 39.75 -2.47 25.05
CA ARG A 288 39.94 -2.84 26.47
C ARG A 288 39.77 -4.32 26.77
N ASN A 289 38.99 -5.05 26.01
CA ASN A 289 38.78 -6.48 26.21
C ASN A 289 39.80 -7.36 25.42
N LYS A 290 40.76 -6.75 24.73
CA LYS A 290 41.85 -7.44 24.04
C LYS A 290 43.18 -7.38 24.83
N GLU A 291 43.25 -6.58 25.89
CA GLU A 291 44.30 -6.58 26.90
C GLU A 291 43.87 -7.52 28.08
#